data_3ae95813d825b5f1943f102e7cbec964
#
_entry.id   3ae95813d825b5f1943f102e7cbec964
#
_cell.length_a   1.000
_cell.length_b   1.000
_cell.length_c   1.000
_cell.angle_alpha   90.00
_cell.angle_beta   90.00
_cell.angle_gamma   90.00
#
_symmetry.space_group_name_H-M   'P 1'
#
loop_
_entity.id
_entity.type
_entity.pdbx_description
1 polymer ?
#
loop_
_entity_poly.entity_id
_entity_poly.type
_entity_poly.pdbx_seq_one_letter_code
_entity_poly.pdbx_strand_id
1 'polypeptide(L)'
;MTTFIFFGKYTMEGLKGMSAERTEDAIDVIEKCGGQVKEMYAVLGPYDLLFVLSFPSTEDAMKCSVFLARMTGIAFTTAPAVSVELFDQMMSET
;
A
#
# COMPACT_ATOMS: atom_id res chain seq x y z
N MET A 1 -5.27 14.40 -0.44
CA MET A 1 -5.31 12.94 -0.61
C MET A 1 -5.17 12.25 0.73
N THR A 2 -5.75 11.09 0.86
CA THR A 2 -5.70 10.30 2.10
C THR A 2 -4.54 9.30 2.03
N THR A 3 -3.81 9.16 3.13
CA THR A 3 -2.72 8.20 3.25
C THR A 3 -3.26 6.82 3.62
N PHE A 4 -2.74 5.81 2.96
CA PHE A 4 -3.03 4.40 3.24
C PHE A 4 -1.74 3.63 3.41
N ILE A 5 -1.75 2.68 4.33
CA ILE A 5 -0.64 1.74 4.49
C ILE A 5 -1.08 0.42 3.86
N PHE A 6 -0.26 -0.06 2.95
CA PHE A 6 -0.45 -1.37 2.31
C PHE A 6 0.57 -2.32 2.91
N PHE A 7 0.08 -3.31 3.63
CA PHE A 7 0.92 -4.37 4.19
C PHE A 7 0.87 -5.56 3.25
N GLY A 8 2.01 -5.94 2.70
CA GLY A 8 2.08 -7.04 1.76
C GLY A 8 2.65 -8.30 2.41
N LYS A 9 1.99 -9.42 2.19
CA LYS A 9 2.43 -10.74 2.62
C LYS A 9 2.66 -11.59 1.39
N TYR A 10 3.87 -12.13 1.21
CA TYR A 10 4.15 -13.00 0.08
C TYR A 10 3.36 -14.30 0.19
N THR A 11 2.70 -14.66 -0.90
CA THR A 11 2.33 -16.03 -1.20
C THR A 11 3.51 -16.68 -1.91
N MET A 12 3.46 -17.98 -2.15
CA MET A 12 4.50 -18.63 -2.93
C MET A 12 4.60 -18.04 -4.34
N GLU A 13 3.45 -17.76 -4.95
CA GLU A 13 3.38 -17.09 -6.25
C GLU A 13 4.01 -15.69 -6.21
N GLY A 14 3.66 -14.92 -5.19
CA GLY A 14 4.21 -13.56 -5.02
C GLY A 14 5.71 -13.58 -4.81
N LEU A 15 6.21 -14.55 -4.05
CA LEU A 15 7.65 -14.69 -3.81
C LEU A 15 8.42 -15.04 -5.08
N LYS A 16 7.89 -15.97 -5.87
CA LYS A 16 8.52 -16.42 -7.12
C LYS A 16 8.58 -15.33 -8.17
N GLY A 17 7.61 -14.41 -8.19
CA GLY A 17 7.54 -13.33 -9.16
C GLY A 17 8.33 -12.09 -8.79
N MET A 18 9.11 -12.12 -7.72
CA MET A 18 9.87 -10.97 -7.25
C MET A 18 10.87 -10.48 -8.30
N SER A 19 10.79 -9.18 -8.63
CA SER A 19 11.70 -8.53 -9.57
C SER A 19 11.59 -7.02 -9.49
N ALA A 20 12.60 -6.30 -9.95
CA ALA A 20 12.56 -4.85 -10.06
C ALA A 20 11.49 -4.41 -11.08
N GLU A 21 11.31 -5.16 -12.15
CA GLU A 21 10.29 -4.89 -13.16
C GLU A 21 8.89 -4.96 -12.57
N ARG A 22 8.61 -5.97 -11.74
CA ARG A 22 7.32 -6.08 -11.06
C ARG A 22 7.06 -4.89 -10.14
N THR A 23 8.09 -4.37 -9.47
CA THR A 23 7.96 -3.18 -8.64
C THR A 23 7.58 -1.97 -9.47
N GLU A 24 8.20 -1.79 -10.64
CA GLU A 24 7.84 -0.71 -11.57
C GLU A 24 6.39 -0.85 -12.07
N ASP A 25 5.98 -2.06 -12.40
CA ASP A 25 4.60 -2.33 -12.82
C ASP A 25 3.61 -2.01 -11.69
N ALA A 26 3.97 -2.31 -10.44
CA ALA A 26 3.14 -1.99 -9.29
C ALA A 26 2.98 -0.47 -9.13
N ILE A 27 4.07 0.29 -9.29
CA ILE A 27 4.02 1.75 -9.25
C ILE A 27 3.08 2.29 -10.34
N ASP A 28 3.17 1.74 -11.55
CA ASP A 28 2.30 2.14 -12.65
C ASP A 28 0.81 1.89 -12.33
N VAL A 29 0.50 0.75 -11.73
CA VAL A 29 -0.88 0.43 -11.32
C VAL A 29 -1.36 1.44 -10.27
N ILE A 30 -0.53 1.75 -9.29
CA ILE A 30 -0.87 2.73 -8.24
C ILE A 30 -1.19 4.09 -8.86
N GLU A 31 -0.36 4.54 -9.78
CA GLU A 31 -0.54 5.83 -10.45
C GLU A 31 -1.80 5.85 -11.33
N LYS A 32 -2.09 4.75 -12.01
CA LYS A 32 -3.31 4.62 -12.83
C LYS A 32 -4.58 4.62 -11.98
N CYS A 33 -4.49 4.21 -10.72
CA CYS A 33 -5.60 4.32 -9.78
C CYS A 33 -5.72 5.72 -9.15
N GLY A 34 -4.92 6.68 -9.62
CA GLY A 34 -4.94 8.04 -9.11
C GLY A 34 -4.10 8.22 -7.84
N GLY A 35 -3.32 7.21 -7.47
CA GLY A 35 -2.50 7.24 -6.26
C GLY A 35 -1.11 7.78 -6.48
N GLN A 36 -0.43 7.98 -5.37
CA GLN A 36 0.98 8.38 -5.34
C GLN A 36 1.73 7.48 -4.36
N VAL A 37 2.91 7.05 -4.76
CA VAL A 37 3.81 6.32 -3.87
C VAL A 37 4.60 7.32 -3.04
N LYS A 38 4.50 7.22 -1.72
CA LYS A 38 5.32 8.03 -0.82
C LYS A 38 6.55 7.25 -0.38
N GLU A 39 6.36 6.00 0.04
CA GLU A 39 7.44 5.14 0.49
C GLU A 39 7.11 3.69 0.16
N MET A 40 8.14 2.88 -0.10
CA MET A 40 8.02 1.45 -0.28
C MET A 40 9.17 0.78 0.46
N TYR A 41 8.84 -0.14 1.35
CA TYR A 41 9.84 -0.87 2.16
C TYR A 41 9.64 -2.36 2.05
N ALA A 42 10.76 -3.09 2.01
CA ALA A 42 10.78 -4.51 2.33
C ALA A 42 11.05 -4.61 3.83
N VAL A 43 10.28 -5.41 4.54
CA VAL A 43 10.35 -5.48 6.00
C VAL A 43 10.49 -6.92 6.46
N LEU A 44 10.83 -7.09 7.72
CA LEU A 44 10.95 -8.38 8.37
C LEU A 44 9.94 -8.45 9.52
N GLY A 45 9.21 -9.55 9.63
CA GLY A 45 8.22 -9.72 10.67
C GLY A 45 6.92 -10.30 10.12
N PRO A 46 5.75 -9.87 10.66
CA PRO A 46 4.45 -10.41 10.21
C PRO A 46 4.13 -10.15 8.75
N TYR A 47 4.70 -9.07 8.18
CA TYR A 47 4.54 -8.71 6.79
C TYR A 47 5.89 -8.64 6.11
N ASP A 48 5.88 -8.73 4.79
CA ASP A 48 7.10 -8.73 3.96
C ASP A 48 7.32 -7.38 3.28
N LEU A 49 6.24 -6.64 3.03
CA LEU A 49 6.29 -5.34 2.37
C LEU A 49 5.43 -4.34 3.13
N LEU A 50 5.84 -3.09 3.08
CA LEU A 50 5.07 -1.98 3.64
C LEU A 50 5.15 -0.81 2.66
N PHE A 51 4.01 -0.42 2.10
CA PHE A 51 3.93 0.72 1.21
C PHE A 51 3.15 1.83 1.89
N VAL A 52 3.67 3.06 1.79
CA VAL A 52 2.95 4.26 2.21
C VAL A 52 2.49 4.95 0.93
N LEU A 53 1.19 4.93 0.70
CA LEU A 53 0.57 5.44 -0.52
C LEU A 53 -0.47 6.49 -0.17
N SER A 54 -0.80 7.34 -1.14
CA SER A 54 -1.93 8.24 -0.99
C SER A 54 -2.87 8.10 -2.18
N PHE A 55 -4.17 8.24 -1.91
CA PHE A 55 -5.22 8.12 -2.92
C PHE A 55 -6.27 9.20 -2.69
N PRO A 56 -7.01 9.59 -3.76
CA PRO A 56 -8.11 10.55 -3.62
C PRO A 56 -9.25 10.04 -2.74
N SER A 57 -9.46 8.72 -2.71
CA SER A 57 -10.58 8.13 -1.98
C SER A 57 -10.25 6.73 -1.49
N THR A 58 -11.06 6.23 -0.54
CA THR A 58 -10.97 4.85 -0.07
C THR A 58 -11.28 3.87 -1.20
N GLU A 59 -12.23 4.20 -2.06
CA GLU A 59 -12.61 3.35 -3.18
C GLU A 59 -11.44 3.14 -4.14
N ASP A 60 -10.67 4.19 -4.43
CA ASP A 60 -9.48 4.07 -5.28
C ASP A 60 -8.42 3.19 -4.62
N ALA A 61 -8.22 3.34 -3.31
CA ALA A 61 -7.28 2.51 -2.57
C ALA A 61 -7.69 1.04 -2.58
N MET A 62 -8.97 0.75 -2.38
CA MET A 62 -9.49 -0.62 -2.41
C MET A 62 -9.29 -1.24 -3.79
N LYS A 63 -9.63 -0.51 -4.83
CA LYS A 63 -9.46 -0.97 -6.21
C LYS A 63 -8.00 -1.28 -6.52
N CYS A 64 -7.10 -0.39 -6.11
CA CYS A 64 -5.67 -0.58 -6.29
C CYS A 64 -5.17 -1.82 -5.54
N SER A 65 -5.61 -2.01 -4.31
CA SER A 65 -5.23 -3.17 -3.49
C SER A 65 -5.57 -4.49 -4.20
N VAL A 66 -6.76 -4.58 -4.77
CA VAL A 66 -7.20 -5.78 -5.49
C VAL A 66 -6.41 -5.96 -6.79
N PHE A 67 -6.18 -4.89 -7.54
CA PHE A 67 -5.41 -4.97 -8.79
C PHE A 67 -3.97 -5.41 -8.53
N LEU A 68 -3.34 -4.87 -7.49
CA LEU A 68 -1.99 -5.27 -7.11
C LEU A 68 -1.93 -6.74 -6.71
N ALA A 69 -2.91 -7.20 -5.93
CA ALA A 69 -2.97 -8.59 -5.51
C ALA A 69 -3.10 -9.52 -6.72
N ARG A 70 -3.96 -9.18 -7.68
CA ARG A 70 -4.14 -9.98 -8.90
C ARG A 70 -2.89 -10.00 -9.76
N MET A 71 -2.21 -8.88 -9.90
CA MET A 71 -1.03 -8.76 -10.74
C MET A 71 0.17 -9.48 -10.14
N THR A 72 0.35 -9.40 -8.84
CA THR A 72 1.56 -9.86 -8.17
C THR A 72 1.43 -11.19 -7.45
N GLY A 73 0.22 -11.60 -7.09
CA GLY A 73 -0.01 -12.74 -6.20
C GLY A 73 0.33 -12.44 -4.75
N ILE A 74 0.63 -11.19 -4.41
CA ILE A 74 0.91 -10.76 -3.03
C ILE A 74 -0.41 -10.46 -2.34
N ALA A 75 -0.58 -10.94 -1.10
CA ALA A 75 -1.75 -10.63 -0.31
C ALA A 75 -1.54 -9.28 0.39
N PHE A 76 -2.40 -8.30 0.10
CA PHE A 76 -2.32 -6.97 0.71
C PHE A 76 -3.41 -6.76 1.74
N THR A 77 -3.02 -6.19 2.89
CA THR A 77 -3.92 -5.63 3.89
C THR A 77 -3.76 -4.11 3.82
N THR A 78 -4.85 -3.39 3.65
CA THR A 78 -4.83 -1.96 3.40
C THR A 78 -5.55 -1.23 4.52
N ALA A 79 -4.93 -0.21 5.09
CA ALA A 79 -5.50 0.56 6.19
C ALA A 79 -5.33 2.06 5.95
N PRO A 80 -6.37 2.87 6.22
CA PRO A 80 -6.19 4.33 6.22
C PRO A 80 -5.31 4.74 7.40
N ALA A 81 -4.55 5.81 7.22
CA ALA A 81 -3.62 6.25 8.24
C ALA A 81 -3.58 7.77 8.29
N VAL A 82 -3.37 8.29 9.48
CA VAL A 82 -3.05 9.70 9.71
C VAL A 82 -1.75 9.75 10.52
N SER A 83 -1.05 10.88 10.46
CA SER A 83 0.17 11.04 11.26
C SER A 83 -0.20 11.04 12.75
N VAL A 84 0.74 10.61 13.57
CA VAL A 84 0.55 10.68 15.03
C VAL A 84 0.34 12.13 15.48
N GLU A 85 1.03 13.08 14.84
CA GLU A 85 0.86 14.49 15.11
C GLU A 85 -0.59 14.93 14.88
N LEU A 86 -1.17 14.58 13.74
CA LEU A 86 -2.57 14.90 13.45
C LEU A 86 -3.50 14.21 14.44
N PHE A 87 -3.25 12.93 14.73
CA PHE A 87 -4.06 12.16 15.67
C PHE A 87 -4.05 12.82 17.05
N ASP A 88 -2.88 13.26 17.52
CA ASP A 88 -2.74 13.93 18.81
C ASP A 88 -3.55 15.22 18.84
N GLN A 89 -3.54 16.00 17.75
CA GLN A 89 -4.34 17.21 17.62
C GLN A 89 -5.84 16.88 17.72
N MET A 90 -6.28 15.82 17.02
CA MET A 90 -7.68 15.41 17.05
C MET A 90 -8.11 15.02 18.48
N MET A 91 -7.25 14.33 19.20
CA MET A 91 -7.56 13.89 20.56
C MET A 91 -7.54 15.05 21.55
N SER A 92 -6.71 16.06 21.34
CA SER A 92 -6.65 17.23 22.24
C SER A 92 -7.87 18.13 22.15
N GLU A 93 -8.66 18.02 21.10
CA GLU A 93 -9.89 18.78 20.91
C GLU A 93 -11.11 18.16 21.62
N THR A 94 -10.92 17.02 22.21
CA THR A 94 -11.96 16.34 22.95
C THR A 94 -11.71 16.44 24.45
#